data_e9ff54298841eb219bc6211171f39bd6
#
_entry.id   e9ff54298841eb219bc6211171f39bd6
#
_cell.length_a   1.000
_cell.length_b   1.000
_cell.length_c   1.000
_cell.angle_alpha   90.00
_cell.angle_beta   90.00
_cell.angle_gamma   90.00
#
_symmetry.space_group_name_H-M   'P 1'
#
loop_
_entity.id
_entity.type
_entity.pdbx_description
1 polymer ?
#
loop_
_entity_poly.entity_id
_entity_poly.type
_entity_poly.pdbx_seq_one_letter_code
_entity_poly.pdbx_strand_id
1 'polypeptide(L)'
;MNKRRFLLAGPSLLAAAALASTTAARAAADPRTRLVVADQSELLRHLLDASGERKRLGFQLELPNFAGGPAIFEAIRAGALDIAYVGDTPPIQARAAGVQLPIIATFTRERAQYRLVQRADAGIERLADLRGKRLSYVEGSGRQVFLIEALTRAGLTLADVKLVNLRVAELNDALRAKAVDVAVLMEPHVTRLGKQIGARPVPDPQERTLLPATSYLYARPDVLADPAKSQAIVDFLGAFVRAGKWSNGHEQEWGRHYYTQFQRIDAESTAAILASQSDLLFQTAAEAQPHHQKLIDILHAAGSLPQRLDAAGSFVSTYDRVIVANR
;
A
#
# COMPACT_ATOMS: atom_id res chain seq x y z
N MET A 1 87.43 35.68 -23.37
CA MET A 1 86.94 34.31 -23.41
C MET A 1 85.57 34.30 -22.73
N ASN A 2 84.52 34.48 -23.53
CA ASN A 2 83.13 34.63 -23.06
C ASN A 2 82.30 33.40 -23.44
N LYS A 3 81.83 32.69 -22.49
CA LYS A 3 80.82 31.61 -22.69
C LYS A 3 79.42 32.17 -22.43
N ARG A 4 78.62 32.36 -23.44
CA ARG A 4 77.19 32.68 -23.38
C ARG A 4 76.42 31.40 -23.11
N ARG A 5 75.64 31.39 -22.06
CA ARG A 5 74.62 30.34 -21.74
C ARG A 5 73.32 30.79 -22.39
N PHE A 6 72.76 29.96 -23.25
CA PHE A 6 71.39 30.07 -23.76
C PHE A 6 70.45 29.39 -22.78
N LEU A 7 69.44 30.13 -22.34
CA LEU A 7 68.33 29.62 -21.62
C LEU A 7 67.20 29.32 -22.61
N LEU A 8 66.84 28.04 -22.75
CA LEU A 8 65.69 27.61 -23.54
C LEU A 8 64.46 27.59 -22.56
N ALA A 9 63.48 28.46 -22.84
CA ALA A 9 62.18 28.44 -22.19
C ALA A 9 61.28 27.48 -23.01
N GLY A 10 60.85 26.39 -22.38
CA GLY A 10 59.84 25.49 -22.93
C GLY A 10 58.41 25.93 -22.51
N PRO A 11 57.44 25.83 -23.40
CA PRO A 11 56.04 26.15 -23.05
C PRO A 11 55.41 25.04 -22.27
N SER A 12 54.92 25.36 -21.03
CA SER A 12 54.12 24.49 -20.23
C SER A 12 52.71 24.37 -20.82
N LEU A 13 52.35 23.23 -21.38
CA LEU A 13 51.00 22.87 -21.75
C LEU A 13 50.24 22.49 -20.48
N LEU A 14 49.39 23.40 -20.02
CA LEU A 14 48.32 23.09 -19.04
C LEU A 14 47.20 22.32 -19.76
N ALA A 15 47.19 21.00 -19.60
CA ALA A 15 46.07 20.16 -20.01
C ALA A 15 44.92 20.31 -18.96
N ALA A 16 43.93 21.14 -19.27
CA ALA A 16 42.70 21.19 -18.52
C ALA A 16 41.85 19.92 -18.84
N ALA A 17 41.88 18.94 -17.92
CA ALA A 17 41.00 17.79 -17.97
C ALA A 17 39.59 18.27 -17.61
N ALA A 18 38.75 18.49 -18.61
CA ALA A 18 37.33 18.69 -18.46
C ALA A 18 36.70 17.35 -18.02
N LEU A 19 36.38 17.22 -16.74
CA LEU A 19 35.53 16.17 -16.22
C LEU A 19 34.11 16.41 -16.76
N ALA A 20 33.80 15.83 -17.91
CA ALA A 20 32.46 15.73 -18.43
C ALA A 20 31.67 14.77 -17.50
N SER A 21 30.94 15.32 -16.53
CA SER A 21 29.95 14.60 -15.78
C SER A 21 28.85 14.17 -16.76
N THR A 22 28.95 12.95 -17.28
CA THR A 22 27.88 12.32 -18.05
C THR A 22 26.78 11.97 -17.03
N THR A 23 25.87 12.91 -16.78
CA THR A 23 24.55 12.56 -16.29
C THR A 23 23.94 11.67 -17.37
N ALA A 24 23.98 10.36 -17.16
CA ALA A 24 23.26 9.42 -18.01
C ALA A 24 21.79 9.85 -17.97
N ALA A 25 21.34 10.49 -19.04
CA ALA A 25 19.92 10.80 -19.22
C ALA A 25 19.18 9.46 -19.13
N ARG A 26 18.38 9.31 -18.10
CA ARG A 26 17.56 8.11 -17.89
C ARG A 26 16.63 7.99 -19.09
N ALA A 27 16.75 6.89 -19.83
CA ALA A 27 15.86 6.63 -20.95
C ALA A 27 14.40 6.60 -20.44
N ALA A 28 13.53 7.38 -21.07
CA ALA A 28 12.09 7.30 -20.81
C ALA A 28 11.55 5.94 -21.31
N ALA A 29 10.46 5.46 -20.69
CA ALA A 29 9.81 4.25 -21.16
C ALA A 29 9.30 4.41 -22.60
N ASP A 30 9.35 3.32 -23.38
CA ASP A 30 8.81 3.31 -24.76
C ASP A 30 7.30 3.56 -24.73
N PRO A 31 6.77 4.53 -25.51
CA PRO A 31 5.33 4.81 -25.58
C PRO A 31 4.45 3.61 -25.97
N ARG A 32 5.02 2.59 -26.61
CA ARG A 32 4.34 1.33 -26.95
C ARG A 32 4.28 0.35 -25.77
N THR A 33 5.06 0.57 -24.72
CA THR A 33 5.04 -0.29 -23.54
C THR A 33 3.69 -0.17 -22.84
N ARG A 34 3.07 -1.32 -22.55
CA ARG A 34 1.83 -1.41 -21.79
C ARG A 34 2.13 -1.98 -20.41
N LEU A 35 1.70 -1.28 -19.36
CA LEU A 35 1.80 -1.71 -17.97
C LEU A 35 0.39 -1.81 -17.37
N VAL A 36 0.02 -2.99 -16.86
CA VAL A 36 -1.29 -3.26 -16.26
C VAL A 36 -1.12 -3.38 -14.75
N VAL A 37 -1.65 -2.41 -14.02
CA VAL A 37 -1.53 -2.32 -12.56
C VAL A 37 -2.91 -2.43 -11.93
N ALA A 38 -3.10 -3.38 -11.02
CA ALA A 38 -4.36 -3.48 -10.28
C ALA A 38 -4.64 -2.20 -9.49
N ASP A 39 -5.89 -1.79 -9.46
CA ASP A 39 -6.38 -0.72 -8.59
C ASP A 39 -7.47 -1.25 -7.65
N GLN A 40 -7.64 -0.63 -6.51
CA GLN A 40 -8.73 -0.90 -5.58
C GLN A 40 -9.47 0.40 -5.29
N SER A 41 -10.79 0.38 -5.46
CA SER A 41 -11.63 1.57 -5.29
C SER A 41 -11.21 2.75 -6.17
N GLU A 42 -10.55 2.47 -7.28
CA GLU A 42 -9.98 3.44 -8.23
C GLU A 42 -9.02 4.47 -7.59
N LEU A 43 -8.38 4.08 -6.48
CA LEU A 43 -7.52 4.97 -5.70
C LEU A 43 -6.30 5.46 -6.50
N LEU A 44 -5.59 4.53 -7.16
CA LEU A 44 -4.41 4.87 -7.96
C LEU A 44 -4.77 5.77 -9.13
N ARG A 45 -5.85 5.44 -9.84
CA ARG A 45 -6.37 6.23 -10.95
C ARG A 45 -6.62 7.67 -10.52
N HIS A 46 -7.45 7.85 -9.50
CA HIS A 46 -7.83 9.18 -9.02
C HIS A 46 -6.65 9.96 -8.45
N LEU A 47 -5.72 9.31 -7.77
CA LEU A 47 -4.53 9.94 -7.21
C LEU A 47 -3.60 10.46 -8.31
N LEU A 48 -3.32 9.62 -9.33
CA LEU A 48 -2.48 9.99 -10.46
C LEU A 48 -3.13 11.04 -11.36
N ASP A 49 -4.46 11.01 -11.53
CA ASP A 49 -5.20 11.98 -12.33
C ASP A 49 -5.26 13.34 -11.62
N ALA A 50 -5.60 13.38 -10.32
CA ALA A 50 -5.71 14.62 -9.54
C ALA A 50 -4.36 15.33 -9.40
N SER A 51 -3.27 14.60 -9.18
CA SER A 51 -1.92 15.15 -9.11
C SER A 51 -1.33 15.54 -10.46
N GLY A 52 -1.97 15.17 -11.59
CA GLY A 52 -1.48 15.39 -12.94
C GLY A 52 -0.33 14.46 -13.36
N GLU A 53 0.10 13.55 -12.50
CA GLU A 53 1.23 12.65 -12.76
C GLU A 53 0.95 11.63 -13.86
N ARG A 54 -0.31 11.19 -14.03
CA ARG A 54 -0.67 10.25 -15.10
C ARG A 54 -0.36 10.80 -16.50
N LYS A 55 -0.59 12.09 -16.72
CA LYS A 55 -0.33 12.76 -18.01
C LYS A 55 1.16 12.85 -18.38
N ARG A 56 2.05 12.65 -17.37
CA ARG A 56 3.51 12.69 -17.56
C ARG A 56 4.12 11.34 -17.88
N LEU A 57 3.32 10.26 -17.81
CA LEU A 57 3.80 8.92 -18.14
C LEU A 57 3.98 8.79 -19.64
N GLY A 58 5.16 8.32 -20.06
CA GLY A 58 5.53 8.11 -21.46
C GLY A 58 5.15 6.74 -22.02
N PHE A 59 4.25 6.00 -21.36
CA PHE A 59 3.81 4.64 -21.73
C PHE A 59 2.32 4.45 -21.45
N GLN A 60 1.75 3.31 -21.88
CA GLN A 60 0.33 3.00 -21.69
C GLN A 60 0.11 2.38 -20.30
N LEU A 61 -0.55 3.12 -19.38
CA LEU A 61 -0.91 2.63 -18.05
C LEU A 61 -2.38 2.24 -18.01
N GLU A 62 -2.66 0.97 -17.72
CA GLU A 62 -3.99 0.44 -17.46
C GLU A 62 -4.18 0.16 -15.97
N LEU A 63 -5.32 0.56 -15.42
CA LEU A 63 -5.67 0.46 -14.02
C LEU A 63 -7.03 -0.24 -13.86
N PRO A 64 -7.10 -1.57 -14.09
CA PRO A 64 -8.33 -2.33 -13.83
C PRO A 64 -8.65 -2.33 -12.33
N ASN A 65 -9.92 -2.05 -12.00
CA ASN A 65 -10.39 -1.94 -10.61
C ASN A 65 -10.89 -3.27 -10.09
N PHE A 66 -10.49 -3.62 -8.85
CA PHE A 66 -10.84 -4.86 -8.17
C PHE A 66 -11.51 -4.60 -6.82
N ALA A 67 -12.39 -5.50 -6.41
CA ALA A 67 -13.07 -5.42 -5.13
C ALA A 67 -12.14 -5.71 -3.92
N GLY A 68 -11.01 -6.41 -4.13
CA GLY A 68 -10.08 -6.75 -3.06
C GLY A 68 -9.01 -7.76 -3.43
N GLY A 69 -8.14 -8.05 -2.48
CA GLY A 69 -6.93 -8.86 -2.65
C GLY A 69 -7.10 -10.23 -3.28
N PRO A 70 -8.07 -11.07 -2.89
CA PRO A 70 -8.24 -12.38 -3.51
C PRO A 70 -8.44 -12.34 -5.03
N ALA A 71 -9.29 -11.39 -5.52
CA ALA A 71 -9.52 -11.24 -6.96
C ALA A 71 -8.26 -10.72 -7.70
N ILE A 72 -7.48 -9.84 -7.07
CA ILE A 72 -6.19 -9.37 -7.61
C ILE A 72 -5.19 -10.52 -7.68
N PHE A 73 -5.14 -11.36 -6.65
CA PHE A 73 -4.24 -12.52 -6.62
C PHE A 73 -4.52 -13.50 -7.76
N GLU A 74 -5.78 -13.80 -8.03
CA GLU A 74 -6.15 -14.66 -9.16
C GLU A 74 -5.80 -14.00 -10.49
N ALA A 75 -6.04 -12.71 -10.66
CA ALA A 75 -5.73 -11.98 -11.89
C ALA A 75 -4.21 -11.93 -12.18
N ILE A 76 -3.36 -11.73 -11.16
CA ILE A 76 -1.91 -11.73 -11.37
C ILE A 76 -1.37 -13.14 -11.65
N ARG A 77 -1.92 -14.17 -11.02
CA ARG A 77 -1.59 -15.57 -11.33
C ARG A 77 -1.96 -15.96 -12.75
N ALA A 78 -3.09 -15.46 -13.24
CA ALA A 78 -3.55 -15.69 -14.61
C ALA A 78 -2.76 -14.89 -15.66
N GLY A 79 -1.79 -14.05 -15.25
CA GLY A 79 -1.03 -13.20 -16.16
C GLY A 79 -1.79 -11.96 -16.67
N ALA A 80 -2.97 -11.67 -16.12
CA ALA A 80 -3.79 -10.53 -16.52
C ALA A 80 -3.28 -9.19 -15.95
N LEU A 81 -2.40 -9.22 -14.96
CA LEU A 81 -1.77 -8.06 -14.33
C LEU A 81 -0.26 -8.17 -14.40
N ASP A 82 0.40 -7.05 -14.58
CA ASP A 82 1.85 -6.90 -14.44
C ASP A 82 2.23 -6.61 -12.97
N ILE A 83 1.47 -5.73 -12.34
CA ILE A 83 1.65 -5.32 -10.94
C ILE A 83 0.32 -5.44 -10.22
N ALA A 84 0.37 -5.96 -8.99
CA ALA A 84 -0.76 -5.93 -8.07
C ALA A 84 -0.55 -4.85 -7.01
N TYR A 85 -1.59 -4.02 -6.83
CA TYR A 85 -1.76 -3.17 -5.67
C TYR A 85 -2.67 -3.87 -4.68
N VAL A 86 -2.17 -4.16 -3.50
CA VAL A 86 -2.94 -4.93 -2.51
C VAL A 86 -2.50 -4.59 -1.08
N GLY A 87 -3.34 -4.89 -0.09
CA GLY A 87 -2.97 -4.86 1.32
C GLY A 87 -1.81 -5.80 1.65
N ASP A 88 -1.38 -5.77 2.87
CA ASP A 88 -0.14 -6.38 3.38
C ASP A 88 -0.13 -7.92 3.45
N THR A 89 -1.28 -8.56 3.56
CA THR A 89 -1.41 -10.01 3.83
C THR A 89 -1.28 -10.91 2.58
N PRO A 90 -1.88 -10.59 1.42
CA PRO A 90 -1.87 -11.49 0.27
C PRO A 90 -0.47 -11.91 -0.22
N PRO A 91 0.57 -11.04 -0.24
CA PRO A 91 1.92 -11.47 -0.62
C PRO A 91 2.53 -12.52 0.33
N ILE A 92 2.20 -12.45 1.63
CA ILE A 92 2.63 -13.42 2.62
C ILE A 92 2.04 -14.79 2.32
N GLN A 93 0.74 -14.84 2.03
CA GLN A 93 0.04 -16.09 1.72
C GLN A 93 0.46 -16.66 0.37
N ALA A 94 0.65 -15.82 -0.64
CA ALA A 94 1.20 -16.24 -1.93
C ALA A 94 2.53 -16.96 -1.74
N ARG A 95 3.43 -16.36 -0.96
CA ARG A 95 4.75 -16.94 -0.69
C ARG A 95 4.66 -18.22 0.13
N ALA A 96 3.77 -18.30 1.11
CA ALA A 96 3.52 -19.53 1.87
C ALA A 96 3.02 -20.68 0.96
N ALA A 97 2.30 -20.35 -0.12
CA ALA A 97 1.86 -21.27 -1.15
C ALA A 97 2.91 -21.54 -2.25
N GLY A 98 4.15 -21.05 -2.09
CA GLY A 98 5.25 -21.23 -3.07
C GLY A 98 5.18 -20.30 -4.28
N VAL A 99 4.27 -19.33 -4.31
CA VAL A 99 4.14 -18.36 -5.42
C VAL A 99 5.08 -17.18 -5.19
N GLN A 100 6.01 -16.96 -6.13
CA GLN A 100 6.97 -15.85 -6.06
C GLN A 100 6.34 -14.58 -6.64
N LEU A 101 6.03 -13.62 -5.76
CA LEU A 101 5.52 -12.30 -6.11
C LEU A 101 6.30 -11.26 -5.32
N PRO A 102 7.49 -10.85 -5.80
CA PRO A 102 8.35 -9.92 -5.09
C PRO A 102 7.70 -8.54 -4.93
N ILE A 103 7.81 -8.00 -3.71
CA ILE A 103 7.34 -6.65 -3.36
C ILE A 103 8.35 -5.65 -3.93
N ILE A 104 7.87 -4.73 -4.77
CA ILE A 104 8.66 -3.72 -5.45
C ILE A 104 8.53 -2.33 -4.84
N ALA A 105 7.48 -2.09 -4.06
CA ALA A 105 7.28 -0.85 -3.31
C ALA A 105 6.31 -1.09 -2.15
N THR A 106 6.52 -0.33 -1.08
CA THR A 106 5.65 -0.28 0.09
C THR A 106 5.20 1.15 0.32
N PHE A 107 3.91 1.31 0.63
CA PHE A 107 3.40 2.58 1.10
C PHE A 107 2.50 2.35 2.31
N THR A 108 2.53 3.30 3.24
CA THR A 108 1.92 3.15 4.55
C THR A 108 1.35 4.47 5.05
N ARG A 109 0.43 4.37 5.99
CA ARG A 109 0.00 5.46 6.85
C ARG A 109 0.20 5.03 8.29
N GLU A 110 0.69 5.90 9.15
CA GLU A 110 0.98 5.56 10.56
C GLU A 110 -0.28 5.13 11.32
N ARG A 111 -1.40 5.79 11.04
CA ARG A 111 -2.68 5.43 11.67
C ARG A 111 -3.31 4.22 10.98
N ALA A 112 -3.90 3.34 11.78
CA ALA A 112 -4.63 2.19 11.28
C ALA A 112 -5.75 2.64 10.32
N GLN A 113 -5.81 2.01 9.15
CA GLN A 113 -6.92 2.22 8.21
C GLN A 113 -8.12 1.33 8.51
N TYR A 114 -7.89 0.18 9.12
CA TYR A 114 -8.97 -0.70 9.56
C TYR A 114 -9.53 -0.25 10.90
N ARG A 115 -10.85 -0.43 11.05
CA ARG A 115 -11.57 -0.15 12.27
C ARG A 115 -12.46 -1.33 12.61
N LEU A 116 -12.53 -1.68 13.88
CA LEU A 116 -13.54 -2.60 14.40
C LEU A 116 -14.85 -1.83 14.57
N VAL A 117 -15.74 -1.94 13.58
CA VAL A 117 -17.00 -1.19 13.55
C VAL A 117 -18.11 -2.06 14.11
N GLN A 118 -18.70 -1.62 15.21
CA GLN A 118 -19.79 -2.29 15.89
C GLN A 118 -21.15 -1.73 15.50
N ARG A 119 -22.19 -2.54 15.59
CA ARG A 119 -23.58 -2.04 15.57
C ARG A 119 -23.85 -1.13 16.75
N ALA A 120 -24.79 -0.20 16.59
CA ALA A 120 -25.19 0.71 17.65
C ALA A 120 -25.65 0.00 18.96
N ASP A 121 -26.25 -1.20 18.81
CA ASP A 121 -26.80 -2.01 19.91
C ASP A 121 -25.83 -3.12 20.41
N ALA A 122 -24.57 -3.17 19.95
CA ALA A 122 -23.64 -4.25 20.30
C ALA A 122 -23.03 -4.11 21.71
N GLY A 123 -22.95 -2.88 22.25
CA GLY A 123 -22.51 -2.62 23.62
C GLY A 123 -21.05 -2.97 23.88
N ILE A 124 -20.16 -2.72 22.91
CA ILE A 124 -18.73 -3.02 23.03
C ILE A 124 -18.01 -1.71 23.32
N GLU A 125 -17.38 -1.60 24.49
CA GLU A 125 -16.68 -0.38 24.91
C GLU A 125 -15.15 -0.54 24.86
N ARG A 126 -14.64 -1.77 24.88
CA ARG A 126 -13.21 -2.09 24.80
C ARG A 126 -12.98 -3.41 24.07
N LEU A 127 -11.74 -3.65 23.64
CA LEU A 127 -11.38 -4.86 22.88
C LEU A 127 -11.71 -6.16 23.65
N ALA A 128 -11.62 -6.17 24.97
CA ALA A 128 -11.97 -7.36 25.78
C ALA A 128 -13.46 -7.76 25.66
N ASP A 129 -14.35 -6.82 25.34
CA ASP A 129 -15.78 -7.07 25.18
C ASP A 129 -16.13 -7.80 23.87
N LEU A 130 -15.12 -8.04 23.02
CA LEU A 130 -15.26 -8.86 21.81
C LEU A 130 -15.50 -10.34 22.12
N ARG A 131 -15.21 -10.81 23.35
CA ARG A 131 -15.43 -12.21 23.76
C ARG A 131 -16.86 -12.64 23.48
N GLY A 132 -17.01 -13.77 22.77
CA GLY A 132 -18.30 -14.37 22.41
C GLY A 132 -19.11 -13.63 21.33
N LYS A 133 -18.63 -12.48 20.84
CA LYS A 133 -19.30 -11.70 19.78
C LYS A 133 -19.11 -12.35 18.41
N ARG A 134 -20.02 -12.04 17.47
CA ARG A 134 -19.92 -12.45 16.07
C ARG A 134 -19.10 -11.40 15.33
N LEU A 135 -17.94 -11.79 14.83
CA LEU A 135 -17.00 -10.90 14.13
C LEU A 135 -16.85 -11.32 12.68
N SER A 136 -16.84 -10.34 11.76
CA SER A 136 -16.51 -10.65 10.38
C SER A 136 -15.07 -11.15 10.26
N TYR A 137 -14.91 -12.23 9.53
CA TYR A 137 -13.62 -12.81 9.18
C TYR A 137 -13.47 -12.79 7.65
N VAL A 138 -12.43 -12.19 7.16
CA VAL A 138 -12.11 -12.16 5.72
C VAL A 138 -10.76 -12.81 5.55
N GLU A 139 -10.79 -14.10 5.27
CA GLU A 139 -9.58 -14.90 5.11
C GLU A 139 -8.70 -14.35 3.98
N GLY A 140 -7.39 -14.37 4.18
CA GLY A 140 -6.43 -13.92 3.17
C GLY A 140 -6.32 -12.40 3.01
N SER A 141 -6.86 -11.60 3.92
CA SER A 141 -6.83 -10.15 3.82
C SER A 141 -6.16 -9.48 5.01
N GLY A 142 -5.74 -8.21 4.86
CA GLY A 142 -5.24 -7.40 5.98
C GLY A 142 -6.24 -7.23 7.13
N ARG A 143 -7.55 -7.42 6.87
CA ARG A 143 -8.60 -7.44 7.91
C ARG A 143 -8.44 -8.62 8.86
N GLN A 144 -7.98 -9.76 8.35
CA GLN A 144 -7.68 -10.94 9.18
C GLN A 144 -6.57 -10.63 10.18
N VAL A 145 -5.47 -10.10 9.72
CA VAL A 145 -4.31 -9.80 10.58
C VAL A 145 -4.68 -8.72 11.60
N PHE A 146 -5.40 -7.69 11.17
CA PHE A 146 -5.90 -6.64 12.06
C PHE A 146 -6.81 -7.20 13.17
N LEU A 147 -7.72 -8.12 12.82
CA LEU A 147 -8.59 -8.78 13.79
C LEU A 147 -7.79 -9.64 14.78
N ILE A 148 -6.84 -10.44 14.29
CA ILE A 148 -5.97 -11.27 15.13
C ILE A 148 -5.19 -10.39 16.12
N GLU A 149 -4.58 -9.30 15.66
CA GLU A 149 -3.84 -8.38 16.52
C GLU A 149 -4.76 -7.73 17.57
N ALA A 150 -5.99 -7.36 17.19
CA ALA A 150 -6.98 -6.81 18.13
C ALA A 150 -7.34 -7.80 19.23
N LEU A 151 -7.60 -9.03 18.86
CA LEU A 151 -7.89 -10.10 19.82
C LEU A 151 -6.69 -10.37 20.73
N THR A 152 -5.49 -10.46 20.16
CA THR A 152 -4.25 -10.67 20.93
C THR A 152 -4.05 -9.55 21.97
N ARG A 153 -4.28 -8.28 21.59
CA ARG A 153 -4.22 -7.13 22.52
C ARG A 153 -5.22 -7.23 23.65
N ALA A 154 -6.37 -7.83 23.40
CA ALA A 154 -7.40 -8.07 24.38
C ALA A 154 -7.15 -9.32 25.26
N GLY A 155 -6.08 -10.06 25.04
CA GLY A 155 -5.85 -11.36 25.67
C GLY A 155 -6.84 -12.43 25.17
N LEU A 156 -7.32 -12.29 23.94
CA LEU A 156 -8.25 -13.19 23.27
C LEU A 156 -7.58 -13.90 22.10
N THR A 157 -8.19 -15.00 21.68
CA THR A 157 -7.82 -15.76 20.47
C THR A 157 -9.00 -15.83 19.50
N LEU A 158 -8.80 -16.37 18.32
CA LEU A 158 -9.89 -16.64 17.36
C LEU A 158 -10.96 -17.60 17.93
N ALA A 159 -10.60 -18.48 18.87
CA ALA A 159 -11.52 -19.40 19.52
C ALA A 159 -12.45 -18.73 20.54
N ASP A 160 -12.10 -17.54 21.03
CA ASP A 160 -12.89 -16.78 22.01
C ASP A 160 -14.06 -16.00 21.38
N VAL A 161 -14.17 -16.00 20.06
CA VAL A 161 -15.16 -15.23 19.30
C VAL A 161 -15.89 -16.11 18.28
N LYS A 162 -17.01 -15.63 17.75
CA LYS A 162 -17.74 -16.32 16.68
C LYS A 162 -17.38 -15.69 15.34
N LEU A 163 -16.54 -16.37 14.58
CA LEU A 163 -16.10 -15.89 13.27
C LEU A 163 -17.14 -16.17 12.20
N VAL A 164 -17.44 -15.17 11.39
CA VAL A 164 -18.29 -15.25 10.19
C VAL A 164 -17.43 -14.93 8.99
N ASN A 165 -17.08 -15.95 8.18
CA ASN A 165 -16.27 -15.76 6.99
C ASN A 165 -17.11 -15.09 5.89
N LEU A 166 -16.68 -13.93 5.41
CA LEU A 166 -17.38 -13.09 4.46
C LEU A 166 -16.43 -12.60 3.36
N ARG A 167 -16.98 -12.34 2.19
CA ARG A 167 -16.27 -11.56 1.17
C ARG A 167 -16.30 -10.08 1.55
N VAL A 168 -15.31 -9.32 1.10
CA VAL A 168 -15.20 -7.87 1.39
C VAL A 168 -16.48 -7.11 1.01
N ALA A 169 -17.11 -7.46 -0.11
CA ALA A 169 -18.34 -6.83 -0.58
C ALA A 169 -19.56 -7.07 0.34
N GLU A 170 -19.51 -8.10 1.17
CA GLU A 170 -20.64 -8.51 2.03
C GLU A 170 -20.59 -7.87 3.42
N LEU A 171 -19.45 -7.27 3.80
CA LEU A 171 -19.23 -6.77 5.17
C LEU A 171 -20.28 -5.74 5.62
N ASN A 172 -20.62 -4.80 4.75
CA ASN A 172 -21.58 -3.74 5.06
C ASN A 172 -22.98 -4.30 5.28
N ASP A 173 -23.39 -5.23 4.43
CA ASP A 173 -24.72 -5.83 4.49
C ASP A 173 -24.84 -6.77 5.68
N ALA A 174 -23.79 -7.51 6.01
CA ALA A 174 -23.77 -8.35 7.19
C ALA A 174 -23.96 -7.54 8.50
N LEU A 175 -23.37 -6.35 8.58
CA LEU A 175 -23.55 -5.47 9.75
C LEU A 175 -24.97 -4.89 9.78
N ARG A 176 -25.52 -4.45 8.63
CA ARG A 176 -26.92 -3.97 8.51
C ARG A 176 -27.94 -5.06 8.87
N ALA A 177 -27.73 -6.26 8.34
CA ALA A 177 -28.61 -7.42 8.58
C ALA A 177 -28.46 -8.04 9.97
N LYS A 178 -27.59 -7.48 10.82
CA LYS A 178 -27.26 -8.01 12.15
C LYS A 178 -26.70 -9.44 12.13
N ALA A 179 -26.11 -9.86 11.01
CA ALA A 179 -25.44 -11.16 10.89
C ALA A 179 -24.13 -11.20 11.69
N VAL A 180 -23.47 -10.05 11.85
CA VAL A 180 -22.30 -9.85 12.71
C VAL A 180 -22.56 -8.72 13.71
N ASP A 181 -21.86 -8.75 14.83
CA ASP A 181 -21.89 -7.71 15.85
C ASP A 181 -20.83 -6.64 15.56
N VAL A 182 -19.71 -7.07 14.96
CA VAL A 182 -18.58 -6.23 14.56
C VAL A 182 -18.08 -6.63 13.17
N ALA A 183 -17.75 -5.65 12.37
CA ALA A 183 -17.07 -5.84 11.09
C ALA A 183 -15.76 -5.03 11.04
N VAL A 184 -14.72 -5.58 10.39
CA VAL A 184 -13.47 -4.86 10.13
C VAL A 184 -13.63 -4.07 8.84
N LEU A 185 -13.76 -2.76 8.96
CA LEU A 185 -14.06 -1.85 7.85
C LEU A 185 -12.97 -0.79 7.68
N MET A 186 -13.03 -0.11 6.55
CA MET A 186 -12.22 1.06 6.19
C MET A 186 -13.14 2.22 5.80
N GLU A 187 -12.59 3.42 5.80
CA GLU A 187 -13.29 4.54 5.13
C GLU A 187 -13.44 4.28 3.61
N PRO A 188 -14.53 4.69 2.99
CA PRO A 188 -15.63 5.49 3.54
C PRO A 188 -16.78 4.65 4.17
N HIS A 189 -16.62 3.34 4.32
CA HIS A 189 -17.68 2.45 4.83
C HIS A 189 -17.98 2.70 6.31
N VAL A 190 -16.96 3.06 7.12
CA VAL A 190 -17.13 3.43 8.53
C VAL A 190 -18.09 4.61 8.64
N THR A 191 -17.79 5.69 7.93
CA THR A 191 -18.62 6.91 7.92
C THR A 191 -20.02 6.65 7.36
N ARG A 192 -20.14 5.91 6.25
CA ARG A 192 -21.46 5.59 5.65
C ARG A 192 -22.36 4.80 6.60
N LEU A 193 -21.84 3.75 7.23
CA LEU A 193 -22.62 2.95 8.16
C LEU A 193 -22.92 3.71 9.45
N GLY A 194 -22.03 4.59 9.88
CA GLY A 194 -22.30 5.51 10.98
C GLY A 194 -23.56 6.35 10.73
N LYS A 195 -23.67 6.95 9.56
CA LYS A 195 -24.84 7.76 9.16
C LYS A 195 -26.10 6.93 8.90
N GLN A 196 -25.96 5.74 8.32
CA GLN A 196 -27.11 4.93 7.90
C GLN A 196 -27.76 4.15 9.04
N ILE A 197 -26.97 3.58 9.95
CA ILE A 197 -27.45 2.64 10.99
C ILE A 197 -26.86 2.95 12.38
N GLY A 198 -26.19 4.08 12.58
CA GLY A 198 -25.56 4.42 13.86
C GLY A 198 -24.38 3.49 14.24
N ALA A 199 -23.81 2.76 13.28
CA ALA A 199 -22.65 1.94 13.56
C ALA A 199 -21.45 2.83 13.91
N ARG A 200 -20.61 2.37 14.83
CA ARG A 200 -19.47 3.16 15.32
C ARG A 200 -18.23 2.29 15.53
N PRO A 201 -17.03 2.83 15.40
CA PRO A 201 -15.83 2.13 15.83
C PRO A 201 -15.92 1.75 17.32
N VAL A 202 -15.31 0.64 17.70
CA VAL A 202 -15.10 0.30 19.11
C VAL A 202 -14.28 1.44 19.73
N PRO A 203 -14.72 2.05 20.85
CA PRO A 203 -14.10 3.28 21.36
C PRO A 203 -12.79 3.05 22.14
N ASP A 204 -12.20 1.86 22.05
CA ASP A 204 -10.93 1.53 22.70
C ASP A 204 -9.77 2.30 22.03
N PRO A 205 -8.99 3.11 22.77
CA PRO A 205 -7.84 3.84 22.22
C PRO A 205 -6.78 2.92 21.57
N GLN A 206 -6.65 1.68 22.04
CA GLN A 206 -5.68 0.73 21.50
C GLN A 206 -6.01 0.30 20.06
N GLU A 207 -7.27 0.34 19.67
CA GLU A 207 -7.73 -0.04 18.34
C GLU A 207 -7.03 0.77 17.23
N ARG A 208 -6.79 2.07 17.47
CA ARG A 208 -6.13 2.95 16.49
C ARG A 208 -4.63 2.71 16.31
N THR A 209 -4.01 2.02 17.23
CA THR A 209 -2.57 1.77 17.27
C THR A 209 -2.18 0.33 16.99
N LEU A 210 -3.15 -0.51 16.55
CA LEU A 210 -2.92 -1.94 16.35
C LEU A 210 -1.88 -2.20 15.26
N LEU A 211 -2.17 -1.75 14.06
CA LEU A 211 -1.30 -1.91 12.89
C LEU A 211 -1.39 -0.66 12.01
N PRO A 212 -0.27 -0.15 11.47
CA PRO A 212 -0.29 0.90 10.46
C PRO A 212 -1.01 0.42 9.21
N ALA A 213 -1.52 1.38 8.44
CA ALA A 213 -2.15 1.09 7.16
C ALA A 213 -1.08 0.85 6.09
N THR A 214 -0.70 -0.40 5.87
CA THR A 214 0.34 -0.76 4.90
C THR A 214 -0.25 -1.44 3.68
N SER A 215 0.26 -1.09 2.52
CA SER A 215 -0.05 -1.72 1.24
C SER A 215 1.21 -1.93 0.42
N TYR A 216 1.16 -2.92 -0.46
CA TYR A 216 2.27 -3.30 -1.30
C TYR A 216 1.92 -3.22 -2.78
N LEU A 217 2.93 -2.88 -3.57
CA LEU A 217 2.99 -3.20 -4.98
C LEU A 217 3.91 -4.40 -5.14
N TYR A 218 3.43 -5.46 -5.74
CA TYR A 218 4.24 -6.61 -6.13
C TYR A 218 4.05 -6.94 -7.60
N ALA A 219 5.09 -7.48 -8.22
CA ALA A 219 5.11 -7.75 -9.65
C ALA A 219 5.48 -9.21 -9.93
N ARG A 220 5.08 -9.69 -11.12
CA ARG A 220 5.53 -11.00 -11.58
C ARG A 220 7.01 -10.97 -11.94
N PRO A 221 7.77 -12.06 -11.69
CA PRO A 221 9.20 -12.14 -12.04
C PRO A 221 9.50 -11.91 -13.54
N ASP A 222 8.65 -12.39 -14.44
CA ASP A 222 8.79 -12.20 -15.87
C ASP A 222 8.64 -10.72 -16.29
N VAL A 223 7.75 -9.99 -15.63
CA VAL A 223 7.60 -8.54 -15.82
C VAL A 223 8.83 -7.77 -15.35
N LEU A 224 9.43 -8.19 -14.25
CA LEU A 224 10.67 -7.58 -13.74
C LEU A 224 11.88 -7.87 -14.63
N ALA A 225 11.89 -9.00 -15.31
CA ALA A 225 12.93 -9.40 -16.24
C ALA A 225 12.84 -8.70 -17.62
N ASP A 226 11.68 -8.16 -17.98
CA ASP A 226 11.47 -7.40 -19.22
C ASP A 226 12.04 -5.97 -19.06
N PRO A 227 13.07 -5.56 -19.83
CA PRO A 227 13.68 -4.24 -19.68
C PRO A 227 12.74 -3.07 -19.93
N ALA A 228 11.80 -3.20 -20.90
CA ALA A 228 10.85 -2.13 -21.22
C ALA A 228 9.82 -1.98 -20.10
N LYS A 229 9.29 -3.07 -19.57
CA LYS A 229 8.37 -3.06 -18.42
C LYS A 229 9.07 -2.62 -17.13
N SER A 230 10.31 -3.05 -16.90
CA SER A 230 11.09 -2.62 -15.73
C SER A 230 11.33 -1.11 -15.74
N GLN A 231 11.59 -0.49 -16.92
CA GLN A 231 11.68 0.96 -17.04
C GLN A 231 10.32 1.64 -16.82
N ALA A 232 9.23 1.10 -17.35
CA ALA A 232 7.88 1.61 -17.11
C ALA A 232 7.50 1.54 -15.63
N ILE A 233 7.91 0.48 -14.90
CA ILE A 233 7.74 0.37 -13.44
C ILE A 233 8.48 1.50 -12.71
N VAL A 234 9.72 1.82 -13.12
CA VAL A 234 10.47 2.92 -12.53
C VAL A 234 9.74 4.26 -12.70
N ASP A 235 9.21 4.53 -13.88
CA ASP A 235 8.49 5.78 -14.18
C ASP A 235 7.14 5.83 -13.45
N PHE A 236 6.41 4.71 -13.40
CA PHE A 236 5.17 4.56 -12.63
C PHE A 236 5.40 4.80 -11.13
N LEU A 237 6.40 4.14 -10.52
CA LEU A 237 6.70 4.30 -9.10
C LEU A 237 7.09 5.74 -8.76
N GLY A 238 7.91 6.39 -9.60
CA GLY A 238 8.24 7.80 -9.42
C GLY A 238 7.00 8.70 -9.45
N ALA A 239 6.11 8.49 -10.42
CA ALA A 239 4.83 9.21 -10.52
C ALA A 239 3.93 8.95 -9.32
N PHE A 240 3.83 7.70 -8.85
CA PHE A 240 2.98 7.34 -7.71
C PHE A 240 3.51 7.95 -6.40
N VAL A 241 4.83 7.95 -6.17
CA VAL A 241 5.43 8.60 -5.00
C VAL A 241 5.14 10.12 -5.00
N ARG A 242 5.35 10.80 -6.14
CA ARG A 242 5.04 12.23 -6.26
C ARG A 242 3.56 12.53 -6.10
N ALA A 243 2.68 11.68 -6.62
CA ALA A 243 1.23 11.81 -6.42
C ALA A 243 0.83 11.67 -4.95
N GLY A 244 1.44 10.72 -4.22
CA GLY A 244 1.24 10.57 -2.78
C GLY A 244 1.70 11.79 -1.99
N LYS A 245 2.89 12.30 -2.29
CA LYS A 245 3.42 13.54 -1.70
C LYS A 245 2.50 14.75 -2.00
N TRP A 246 2.00 14.83 -3.24
CA TRP A 246 1.02 15.85 -3.60
C TRP A 246 -0.24 15.75 -2.74
N SER A 247 -0.80 14.55 -2.54
CA SER A 247 -2.02 14.36 -1.72
C SER A 247 -1.83 14.78 -0.26
N ASN A 248 -0.64 14.58 0.31
CA ASN A 248 -0.31 15.03 1.66
C ASN A 248 -0.28 16.56 1.77
N GLY A 249 0.22 17.26 0.74
CA GLY A 249 0.26 18.73 0.70
C GLY A 249 -1.04 19.38 0.22
N HIS A 250 -1.98 18.62 -0.34
CA HIS A 250 -3.24 19.10 -0.93
C HIS A 250 -4.45 18.33 -0.42
N GLU A 251 -4.49 18.05 0.88
CA GLU A 251 -5.50 17.18 1.51
C GLU A 251 -6.94 17.58 1.15
N GLN A 252 -7.27 18.87 1.17
CA GLN A 252 -8.63 19.35 0.87
C GLN A 252 -9.00 19.14 -0.61
N GLU A 253 -8.05 19.37 -1.52
CA GLU A 253 -8.26 19.13 -2.95
C GLU A 253 -8.42 17.65 -3.24
N TRP A 254 -7.53 16.82 -2.68
CA TRP A 254 -7.63 15.36 -2.73
C TRP A 254 -8.95 14.85 -2.15
N GLY A 255 -9.35 15.32 -0.97
CA GLY A 255 -10.60 14.95 -0.32
C GLY A 255 -11.82 15.31 -1.16
N ARG A 256 -11.84 16.50 -1.73
CA ARG A 256 -12.91 16.94 -2.65
C ARG A 256 -12.97 16.04 -3.88
N HIS A 257 -11.84 15.79 -4.53
CA HIS A 257 -11.77 14.98 -5.73
C HIS A 257 -12.20 13.54 -5.47
N TYR A 258 -11.58 12.87 -4.49
CA TYR A 258 -11.77 11.43 -4.27
C TYR A 258 -13.01 11.13 -3.42
N TYR A 259 -13.15 11.74 -2.24
CA TYR A 259 -14.27 11.41 -1.35
C TYR A 259 -15.56 12.11 -1.75
N THR A 260 -15.54 13.42 -2.00
CA THR A 260 -16.78 14.17 -2.28
C THR A 260 -17.29 13.90 -3.70
N GLN A 261 -16.47 14.08 -4.73
CA GLN A 261 -16.92 14.00 -6.11
C GLN A 261 -17.06 12.55 -6.59
N PHE A 262 -16.06 11.70 -6.34
CA PHE A 262 -16.08 10.31 -6.81
C PHE A 262 -16.87 9.41 -5.86
N GLN A 263 -16.51 9.36 -4.57
CA GLN A 263 -17.15 8.48 -3.58
C GLN A 263 -18.52 8.98 -3.09
N ARG A 264 -18.95 10.18 -3.47
CA ARG A 264 -20.23 10.81 -3.10
C ARG A 264 -20.42 10.95 -1.58
N ILE A 265 -19.34 11.27 -0.88
CA ILE A 265 -19.36 11.58 0.55
C ILE A 265 -19.60 13.09 0.70
N ASP A 266 -20.45 13.49 1.64
CA ASP A 266 -20.66 14.91 1.94
C ASP A 266 -19.39 15.57 2.50
N ALA A 267 -19.34 16.91 2.43
CA ALA A 267 -18.15 17.67 2.78
C ALA A 267 -17.74 17.53 4.26
N GLU A 268 -18.70 17.47 5.19
CA GLU A 268 -18.43 17.28 6.62
C GLU A 268 -17.78 15.94 6.89
N SER A 269 -18.37 14.86 6.34
CA SER A 269 -17.81 13.51 6.44
C SER A 269 -16.45 13.39 5.76
N THR A 270 -16.26 14.06 4.63
CA THR A 270 -14.97 14.11 3.94
C THR A 270 -13.90 14.73 4.84
N ALA A 271 -14.20 15.87 5.49
CA ALA A 271 -13.28 16.49 6.44
C ALA A 271 -12.95 15.58 7.62
N ALA A 272 -13.93 14.86 8.17
CA ALA A 272 -13.73 13.91 9.25
C ALA A 272 -12.85 12.70 8.81
N ILE A 273 -13.05 12.19 7.60
CA ILE A 273 -12.23 11.12 7.02
C ILE A 273 -10.78 11.58 6.90
N LEU A 274 -10.52 12.76 6.31
CA LEU A 274 -9.18 13.31 6.16
C LEU A 274 -8.50 13.50 7.51
N ALA A 275 -9.17 14.09 8.49
CA ALA A 275 -8.65 14.27 9.85
C ALA A 275 -8.33 12.94 10.56
N SER A 276 -8.95 11.84 10.15
CA SER A 276 -8.70 10.52 10.72
C SER A 276 -7.46 9.84 10.12
N GLN A 277 -6.98 10.28 8.96
CA GLN A 277 -5.84 9.72 8.26
C GLN A 277 -4.52 10.39 8.69
N SER A 278 -3.40 9.75 8.40
CA SER A 278 -2.07 10.33 8.43
C SER A 278 -1.49 10.37 7.02
N ASP A 279 -0.34 11.01 6.85
CA ASP A 279 0.33 11.12 5.57
C ASP A 279 0.56 9.77 4.91
N LEU A 280 0.50 9.76 3.58
CA LEU A 280 0.90 8.62 2.78
C LEU A 280 2.43 8.62 2.64
N LEU A 281 3.07 7.63 3.22
CA LEU A 281 4.53 7.49 3.25
C LEU A 281 4.95 6.32 2.37
N PHE A 282 6.08 6.47 1.68
CA PHE A 282 6.68 5.42 0.87
C PHE A 282 7.95 4.92 1.52
N GLN A 283 8.11 3.60 1.58
CA GLN A 283 9.20 2.94 2.28
C GLN A 283 10.05 2.12 1.30
N THR A 284 11.36 2.12 1.55
CA THR A 284 12.30 1.18 0.93
C THR A 284 12.05 -0.24 1.44
N ALA A 285 12.62 -1.22 0.77
CA ALA A 285 12.56 -2.62 1.22
C ALA A 285 13.06 -2.79 2.67
N ALA A 286 14.17 -2.15 3.02
CA ALA A 286 14.74 -2.23 4.36
C ALA A 286 13.84 -1.59 5.44
N GLU A 287 13.20 -0.47 5.13
CA GLU A 287 12.28 0.22 6.05
C GLU A 287 10.98 -0.59 6.27
N ALA A 288 10.49 -1.30 5.24
CA ALA A 288 9.24 -2.06 5.29
C ALA A 288 9.38 -3.45 5.92
N GLN A 289 10.57 -4.05 5.86
CA GLN A 289 10.83 -5.43 6.28
C GLN A 289 10.42 -5.73 7.73
N PRO A 290 10.71 -4.88 8.74
CA PRO A 290 10.32 -5.16 10.13
C PRO A 290 8.81 -5.29 10.31
N HIS A 291 8.02 -4.42 9.67
CA HIS A 291 6.57 -4.51 9.70
C HIS A 291 6.07 -5.78 9.02
N HIS A 292 6.61 -6.12 7.85
CA HIS A 292 6.25 -7.33 7.12
C HIS A 292 6.54 -8.60 7.94
N GLN A 293 7.69 -8.63 8.66
CA GLN A 293 8.01 -9.73 9.56
C GLN A 293 7.01 -9.84 10.72
N LYS A 294 6.61 -8.70 11.30
CA LYS A 294 5.58 -8.69 12.35
C LYS A 294 4.27 -9.32 11.87
N LEU A 295 3.84 -9.03 10.64
CA LEU A 295 2.62 -9.61 10.07
C LEU A 295 2.74 -11.13 9.87
N ILE A 296 3.90 -11.59 9.37
CA ILE A 296 4.22 -13.02 9.25
C ILE A 296 4.12 -13.69 10.62
N ASP A 297 4.72 -13.08 11.65
CA ASP A 297 4.73 -13.63 13.00
C ASP A 297 3.33 -13.72 13.62
N ILE A 298 2.49 -12.70 13.41
CA ILE A 298 1.08 -12.70 13.84
C ILE A 298 0.31 -13.85 13.16
N LEU A 299 0.43 -13.97 11.84
CA LEU A 299 -0.27 -15.01 11.09
C LEU A 299 0.20 -16.42 11.46
N HIS A 300 1.50 -16.59 11.66
CA HIS A 300 2.07 -17.88 12.08
C HIS A 300 1.63 -18.26 13.49
N ALA A 301 1.71 -17.34 14.45
CA ALA A 301 1.26 -17.56 15.83
C ALA A 301 -0.24 -17.90 15.92
N ALA A 302 -1.07 -17.35 15.03
CA ALA A 302 -2.49 -17.66 14.94
C ALA A 302 -2.81 -18.95 14.16
N GLY A 303 -1.79 -19.72 13.71
CA GLY A 303 -1.96 -20.93 12.91
C GLY A 303 -2.45 -20.68 11.48
N SER A 304 -2.43 -19.44 10.99
CA SER A 304 -2.84 -19.09 9.63
C SER A 304 -1.75 -19.29 8.58
N LEU A 305 -0.52 -19.62 8.99
CA LEU A 305 0.59 -20.00 8.12
C LEU A 305 1.15 -21.35 8.58
N PRO A 306 1.43 -22.26 7.63
CA PRO A 306 1.96 -23.61 7.97
C PRO A 306 3.40 -23.55 8.51
N GLN A 307 4.14 -22.49 8.17
CA GLN A 307 5.51 -22.24 8.62
C GLN A 307 5.80 -20.77 8.75
N ARG A 308 6.73 -20.41 9.62
CA ARG A 308 7.21 -19.05 9.74
C ARG A 308 8.11 -18.71 8.55
N LEU A 309 7.78 -17.64 7.84
CA LEU A 309 8.57 -17.13 6.72
C LEU A 309 9.55 -16.06 7.19
N ASP A 310 10.64 -15.86 6.43
CA ASP A 310 11.56 -14.74 6.60
C ASP A 310 11.16 -13.59 5.66
N ALA A 311 10.90 -12.41 6.20
CA ALA A 311 10.49 -11.23 5.43
C ALA A 311 11.51 -10.78 4.38
N ALA A 312 12.82 -11.00 4.60
CA ALA A 312 13.88 -10.56 3.70
C ALA A 312 13.70 -11.06 2.26
N GLY A 313 13.24 -12.32 2.10
CA GLY A 313 12.98 -12.90 0.78
C GLY A 313 11.72 -12.41 0.07
N SER A 314 10.97 -11.45 0.65
CA SER A 314 9.74 -10.92 0.03
C SER A 314 9.98 -9.70 -0.85
N PHE A 315 11.11 -9.01 -0.70
CA PHE A 315 11.34 -7.69 -1.29
C PHE A 315 12.38 -7.69 -2.40
N VAL A 316 12.22 -6.75 -3.33
CA VAL A 316 13.22 -6.38 -4.34
C VAL A 316 13.62 -4.93 -4.10
N SER A 317 14.89 -4.68 -3.76
CA SER A 317 15.43 -3.34 -3.47
C SER A 317 15.82 -2.53 -4.73
N THR A 318 15.73 -3.11 -5.92
CA THR A 318 16.09 -2.47 -7.19
C THR A 318 15.42 -1.10 -7.37
N TYR A 319 14.19 -0.95 -6.86
CA TYR A 319 13.39 0.26 -7.01
C TYR A 319 13.51 1.24 -5.83
N ASP A 320 14.23 0.92 -4.76
CA ASP A 320 14.38 1.77 -3.57
C ASP A 320 14.90 3.17 -3.91
N ARG A 321 15.87 3.26 -4.84
CA ARG A 321 16.41 4.55 -5.30
C ARG A 321 15.35 5.46 -5.93
N VAL A 322 14.34 4.89 -6.60
CA VAL A 322 13.24 5.67 -7.19
C VAL A 322 12.35 6.23 -6.08
N ILE A 323 12.06 5.42 -5.07
CA ILE A 323 11.29 5.84 -3.90
C ILE A 323 11.99 6.98 -3.18
N VAL A 324 13.27 6.81 -2.84
CA VAL A 324 14.07 7.82 -2.13
C VAL A 324 14.19 9.13 -2.91
N ALA A 325 14.34 9.06 -4.23
CA ALA A 325 14.50 10.27 -5.07
C ALA A 325 13.21 11.09 -5.23
N ASN A 326 12.02 10.54 -4.93
CA ASN A 326 10.73 11.20 -5.20
C ASN A 326 9.90 11.49 -3.93
N ARG A 327 10.22 10.90 -2.76
CA ARG A 327 9.55 11.15 -1.48
C ARG A 327 9.96 12.46 -0.77
#